data_358280f406cc08d6dfe120b6b920aa87
#
_entry.id   358280f406cc08d6dfe120b6b920aa87
#
_cell.length_a   1.000
_cell.length_b   1.000
_cell.length_c   1.000
_cell.angle_alpha   90.00
_cell.angle_beta   90.00
_cell.angle_gamma   90.00
#
_symmetry.space_group_name_H-M   'P 1'
#
loop_
_entity.id
_entity.type
_entity.pdbx_description
1 polymer ?
#
loop_
_entity_poly.entity_id
_entity_poly.type
_entity_poly.pdbx_seq_one_letter_code
_entity_poly.pdbx_strand_id
1 'polypeptide(L)'
;EGNETVIITLLDDAAYSLGTELEGTVTIQDLPMDAWRISNFSESELLDPAVNGDDSDADRNDLVLVLEYAFGVTPNSNEYKNVPVSVVLVHPGTSQEHAGLIYLRPADALDLEFSIEVTDDLGNWLAGDDHVEVVSVLDNEDGTETVTVRDKTSLASGGRFLRLSVNRITE
;
A
#
# COMPACT_ATOMS: atom_id res chain seq x y z
N GLU A 1 -14.81 12.28 3.03
CA GLU A 1 -14.78 13.76 3.05
C GLU A 1 -13.48 14.14 2.38
N GLY A 2 -13.42 15.21 1.55
CA GLY A 2 -12.20 15.59 0.83
C GLY A 2 -11.29 16.47 1.68
N ASN A 3 -10.18 16.93 1.11
CA ASN A 3 -9.24 17.81 1.81
C ASN A 3 -9.93 19.01 2.46
N GLU A 4 -9.64 19.27 3.75
CA GLU A 4 -10.16 20.41 4.48
C GLU A 4 -9.14 21.53 4.60
N THR A 5 -9.64 22.72 4.83
CA THR A 5 -8.81 23.91 5.02
C THR A 5 -9.19 24.62 6.31
N VAL A 6 -8.19 24.85 7.17
CA VAL A 6 -8.33 25.67 8.36
C VAL A 6 -7.66 27.00 8.09
N ILE A 7 -8.40 28.10 8.25
CA ILE A 7 -7.88 29.47 8.14
C ILE A 7 -7.86 30.07 9.53
N ILE A 8 -6.70 30.54 9.96
CA ILE A 8 -6.50 31.26 11.22
C ILE A 8 -6.23 32.70 10.89
N THR A 9 -7.07 33.60 11.41
CA THR A 9 -6.94 35.04 11.19
C THR A 9 -6.58 35.71 12.50
N LEU A 10 -5.54 36.56 12.51
CA LEU A 10 -5.22 37.41 13.63
C LEU A 10 -6.12 38.66 13.63
N LEU A 11 -6.84 38.86 14.73
CA LEU A 11 -7.68 40.04 14.90
C LEU A 11 -6.90 41.13 15.59
N ASP A 12 -7.26 42.40 15.31
CA ASP A 12 -6.65 43.57 15.95
C ASP A 12 -7.01 43.64 17.44
N ASP A 13 -6.01 43.99 18.28
CA ASP A 13 -6.18 44.18 19.73
C ASP A 13 -5.22 45.22 20.21
N ALA A 14 -5.65 46.02 21.21
CA ALA A 14 -4.84 47.10 21.78
C ALA A 14 -3.57 46.63 22.51
N ALA A 15 -3.45 45.34 22.83
CA ALA A 15 -2.31 44.74 23.54
C ALA A 15 -1.14 44.36 22.64
N TYR A 16 -1.30 44.36 21.30
CA TYR A 16 -0.24 44.00 20.35
C TYR A 16 -0.40 44.74 19.02
N SER A 17 0.65 44.79 18.25
CA SER A 17 0.63 45.32 16.89
C SER A 17 0.65 44.19 15.87
N LEU A 18 -0.27 44.24 14.92
CA LEU A 18 -0.33 43.29 13.81
C LEU A 18 0.81 43.55 12.81
N GLY A 19 1.38 42.49 12.27
CA GLY A 19 2.25 42.53 11.10
C GLY A 19 1.47 42.63 9.80
N THR A 20 2.12 42.39 8.68
CA THR A 20 1.51 42.41 7.36
C THR A 20 0.77 41.12 7.02
N GLU A 21 1.21 40.01 7.60
CA GLU A 21 0.60 38.68 7.41
C GLU A 21 -0.40 38.45 8.55
N LEU A 22 -1.68 38.49 8.23
CA LEU A 22 -2.77 38.38 9.19
C LEU A 22 -3.49 37.03 9.15
N GLU A 23 -3.23 36.25 8.15
CA GLU A 23 -3.89 34.95 7.93
C GLU A 23 -2.86 33.84 7.74
N GLY A 24 -3.14 32.68 8.33
CA GLY A 24 -2.44 31.43 8.09
C GLY A 24 -3.43 30.38 7.64
N THR A 25 -3.09 29.66 6.58
CA THR A 25 -3.91 28.57 6.04
C THR A 25 -3.20 27.24 6.25
N VAL A 26 -3.91 26.27 6.79
CA VAL A 26 -3.46 24.88 6.91
C VAL A 26 -4.43 24.03 6.12
N THR A 27 -3.91 23.21 5.21
CA THR A 27 -4.70 22.19 4.50
C THR A 27 -4.49 20.86 5.19
N ILE A 28 -5.57 20.20 5.56
CA ILE A 28 -5.60 18.81 6.03
C ILE A 28 -5.88 17.97 4.80
N GLN A 29 -4.93 17.10 4.46
CA GLN A 29 -5.06 16.21 3.31
C GLN A 29 -5.58 14.85 3.78
N ASP A 30 -6.50 14.28 3.00
CA ASP A 30 -6.90 12.89 3.21
C ASP A 30 -5.72 11.94 2.95
N LEU A 31 -5.76 10.79 3.60
CA LEU A 31 -4.88 9.69 3.24
C LEU A 31 -5.15 9.23 1.79
N PRO A 32 -4.14 8.79 1.05
CA PRO A 32 -4.28 8.45 -0.36
C PRO A 32 -5.43 7.46 -0.66
N MET A 33 -5.61 6.43 0.17
CA MET A 33 -6.72 5.48 0.01
C MET A 33 -8.09 6.13 0.25
N ASP A 34 -8.20 7.09 1.17
CA ASP A 34 -9.46 7.79 1.43
C ASP A 34 -9.84 8.70 0.24
N ALA A 35 -8.86 9.41 -0.30
CA ALA A 35 -9.05 10.18 -1.53
C ALA A 35 -9.44 9.29 -2.73
N TRP A 36 -8.80 8.11 -2.85
CA TRP A 36 -9.15 7.11 -3.86
C TRP A 36 -10.59 6.59 -3.68
N ARG A 37 -11.02 6.30 -2.45
CA ARG A 37 -12.42 5.91 -2.16
C ARG A 37 -13.41 6.97 -2.58
N ILE A 38 -13.17 8.23 -2.19
CA ILE A 38 -14.04 9.36 -2.55
C ILE A 38 -14.19 9.50 -4.07
N SER A 39 -13.12 9.24 -4.83
CA SER A 39 -13.15 9.32 -6.28
C SER A 39 -13.82 8.14 -6.98
N ASN A 40 -13.98 6.99 -6.31
CA ASN A 40 -14.48 5.77 -6.92
C ASN A 40 -15.86 5.32 -6.42
N PHE A 41 -16.33 5.82 -5.27
CA PHE A 41 -17.59 5.41 -4.68
C PHE A 41 -18.57 6.58 -4.54
N SER A 42 -19.87 6.28 -4.63
CA SER A 42 -20.93 7.25 -4.32
C SER A 42 -21.01 7.47 -2.78
N GLU A 43 -21.67 8.56 -2.36
CA GLU A 43 -21.90 8.87 -0.95
C GLU A 43 -22.59 7.72 -0.20
N SER A 44 -23.52 7.01 -0.83
CA SER A 44 -24.20 5.87 -0.22
C SER A 44 -23.31 4.66 -0.06
N GLU A 45 -22.41 4.41 -1.01
CA GLU A 45 -21.43 3.31 -0.94
C GLU A 45 -20.34 3.60 0.09
N LEU A 46 -19.91 4.86 0.22
CA LEU A 46 -18.96 5.26 1.27
C LEU A 46 -19.48 5.04 2.71
N LEU A 47 -20.81 4.97 2.88
CA LEU A 47 -21.45 4.70 4.16
C LEU A 47 -21.71 3.19 4.40
N ASP A 48 -21.50 2.33 3.42
CA ASP A 48 -21.76 0.90 3.52
C ASP A 48 -20.43 0.11 3.70
N PRO A 49 -20.13 -0.39 4.91
CA PRO A 49 -18.92 -1.17 5.15
C PRO A 49 -18.83 -2.47 4.34
N ALA A 50 -19.96 -2.99 3.86
CA ALA A 50 -19.97 -4.19 3.01
C ALA A 50 -19.46 -3.90 1.58
N VAL A 51 -19.44 -2.62 1.18
CA VAL A 51 -18.95 -2.16 -0.12
C VAL A 51 -17.59 -1.48 0.00
N ASN A 52 -17.42 -0.65 1.04
CA ASN A 52 -16.28 0.26 1.20
C ASN A 52 -15.33 -0.12 2.36
N GLY A 53 -15.54 -1.25 3.03
CA GLY A 53 -14.63 -1.76 4.06
C GLY A 53 -13.31 -2.26 3.46
N ASP A 54 -12.20 -2.17 4.20
CA ASP A 54 -10.87 -2.64 3.75
C ASP A 54 -10.90 -4.11 3.31
N ASP A 55 -11.67 -4.94 4.02
CA ASP A 55 -11.82 -6.37 3.76
C ASP A 55 -13.05 -6.70 2.88
N SER A 56 -13.69 -5.69 2.27
CA SER A 56 -14.83 -5.91 1.39
C SER A 56 -14.36 -6.42 0.02
N ASP A 57 -15.03 -7.46 -0.48
CA ASP A 57 -14.94 -7.98 -1.85
C ASP A 57 -16.36 -7.92 -2.45
N ALA A 58 -16.79 -6.71 -2.82
CA ALA A 58 -18.17 -6.47 -3.23
C ALA A 58 -18.48 -7.01 -4.63
N ASP A 59 -17.50 -7.06 -5.52
CA ASP A 59 -17.63 -7.57 -6.89
C ASP A 59 -17.27 -9.07 -7.02
N ARG A 60 -16.74 -9.67 -5.94
CA ARG A 60 -16.40 -11.10 -5.84
C ARG A 60 -15.34 -11.55 -6.84
N ASN A 61 -14.32 -10.73 -6.97
CA ASN A 61 -13.15 -11.03 -7.79
C ASN A 61 -12.00 -11.68 -7.00
N ASP A 62 -12.21 -12.05 -5.73
CA ASP A 62 -11.23 -12.59 -4.76
C ASP A 62 -10.13 -11.58 -4.35
N LEU A 63 -10.30 -10.28 -4.64
CA LEU A 63 -9.48 -9.20 -4.11
C LEU A 63 -10.33 -8.34 -3.16
N VAL A 64 -9.91 -8.20 -1.94
CA VAL A 64 -10.53 -7.26 -1.01
C VAL A 64 -10.12 -5.82 -1.35
N LEU A 65 -10.92 -4.84 -0.95
CA LEU A 65 -10.77 -3.44 -1.36
C LEU A 65 -9.37 -2.86 -1.11
N VAL A 66 -8.72 -3.19 0.01
CA VAL A 66 -7.36 -2.74 0.29
C VAL A 66 -6.35 -3.29 -0.73
N LEU A 67 -6.56 -4.51 -1.22
CA LEU A 67 -5.71 -5.10 -2.27
C LEU A 67 -6.02 -4.53 -3.65
N GLU A 68 -7.29 -4.22 -3.96
CA GLU A 68 -7.63 -3.51 -5.19
C GLU A 68 -6.92 -2.15 -5.26
N TYR A 69 -6.97 -1.37 -4.17
CA TYR A 69 -6.23 -0.11 -4.07
C TYR A 69 -4.72 -0.33 -4.21
N ALA A 70 -4.16 -1.28 -3.44
CA ALA A 70 -2.72 -1.57 -3.43
C ALA A 70 -2.17 -1.99 -4.80
N PHE A 71 -2.98 -2.67 -5.61
CA PHE A 71 -2.58 -3.18 -6.94
C PHE A 71 -3.08 -2.30 -8.09
N GLY A 72 -3.69 -1.15 -7.79
CA GLY A 72 -4.22 -0.24 -8.81
C GLY A 72 -5.35 -0.86 -9.64
N VAL A 73 -6.17 -1.69 -9.00
CA VAL A 73 -7.40 -2.25 -9.58
C VAL A 73 -8.52 -1.25 -9.35
N THR A 74 -9.39 -1.06 -10.34
CA THR A 74 -10.59 -0.25 -10.16
C THR A 74 -11.59 -1.02 -9.31
N PRO A 75 -12.12 -0.47 -8.20
CA PRO A 75 -13.05 -1.18 -7.35
C PRO A 75 -14.34 -1.55 -8.11
N ASN A 76 -14.92 -2.67 -7.75
CA ASN A 76 -16.14 -3.19 -8.38
C ASN A 76 -16.04 -3.43 -9.90
N SER A 77 -14.84 -3.62 -10.42
CA SER A 77 -14.60 -3.82 -11.86
C SER A 77 -14.58 -5.29 -12.28
N ASN A 78 -14.65 -6.21 -11.33
CA ASN A 78 -14.48 -7.65 -11.55
C ASN A 78 -13.16 -7.99 -12.29
N GLU A 79 -12.15 -7.11 -12.16
CA GLU A 79 -10.82 -7.32 -12.73
C GLU A 79 -9.91 -8.03 -11.72
N TYR A 80 -9.22 -9.05 -12.17
CA TYR A 80 -8.17 -9.74 -11.43
C TYR A 80 -6.84 -9.51 -12.13
N LYS A 81 -6.16 -8.42 -11.78
CA LYS A 81 -4.89 -8.02 -12.41
C LYS A 81 -3.88 -7.53 -11.39
N ASN A 82 -2.64 -7.39 -11.83
CA ASN A 82 -1.53 -6.83 -11.05
C ASN A 82 -1.20 -7.61 -9.75
N VAL A 83 -1.75 -8.82 -9.63
CA VAL A 83 -1.49 -9.67 -8.46
C VAL A 83 -0.03 -10.11 -8.40
N PRO A 84 0.51 -10.36 -7.20
CA PRO A 84 1.88 -10.81 -7.04
C PRO A 84 2.19 -12.08 -7.83
N VAL A 85 3.36 -12.12 -8.46
CA VAL A 85 3.84 -13.25 -9.27
C VAL A 85 5.00 -13.94 -8.59
N SER A 86 4.87 -15.26 -8.36
CA SER A 86 5.96 -16.08 -7.84
C SER A 86 7.03 -16.29 -8.92
N VAL A 87 8.29 -16.16 -8.53
CA VAL A 87 9.45 -16.34 -9.41
C VAL A 87 10.55 -17.16 -8.72
N VAL A 88 11.45 -17.72 -9.51
CA VAL A 88 12.71 -18.27 -9.01
C VAL A 88 13.84 -17.35 -9.42
N LEU A 89 14.61 -16.91 -8.43
CA LEU A 89 15.71 -15.97 -8.60
C LEU A 89 17.04 -16.63 -8.27
N VAL A 90 18.03 -16.45 -9.15
CA VAL A 90 19.40 -16.93 -8.92
C VAL A 90 20.17 -15.85 -8.15
N HIS A 91 20.77 -16.23 -7.02
CA HIS A 91 21.64 -15.33 -6.25
C HIS A 91 22.99 -15.16 -6.99
N PRO A 92 23.37 -13.93 -7.38
CA PRO A 92 24.55 -13.71 -8.23
C PRO A 92 25.86 -14.14 -7.57
N GLY A 93 25.97 -14.09 -6.24
CA GLY A 93 27.20 -14.45 -5.51
C GLY A 93 27.36 -15.94 -5.22
N THR A 94 26.26 -16.72 -5.18
CA THR A 94 26.30 -18.16 -4.82
C THR A 94 25.80 -19.06 -5.94
N SER A 95 25.16 -18.52 -6.97
CA SER A 95 24.48 -19.25 -8.04
C SER A 95 23.35 -20.19 -7.53
N GLN A 96 22.90 -20.00 -6.30
CA GLN A 96 21.78 -20.75 -5.73
C GLN A 96 20.45 -20.15 -6.16
N GLU A 97 19.46 -21.02 -6.30
CA GLU A 97 18.08 -20.63 -6.59
C GLU A 97 17.33 -20.32 -5.28
N HIS A 98 16.53 -19.28 -5.32
CA HIS A 98 15.71 -18.81 -4.22
C HIS A 98 14.29 -18.53 -4.70
N ALA A 99 13.32 -18.78 -3.86
CA ALA A 99 11.96 -18.33 -4.11
C ALA A 99 11.89 -16.80 -4.03
N GLY A 100 11.12 -16.21 -4.91
CA GLY A 100 10.92 -14.76 -4.96
C GLY A 100 9.50 -14.39 -5.32
N LEU A 101 9.19 -13.12 -5.14
CA LEU A 101 7.91 -12.53 -5.48
C LEU A 101 8.15 -11.21 -6.21
N ILE A 102 7.37 -10.97 -7.27
CA ILE A 102 7.31 -9.68 -7.95
C ILE A 102 5.90 -9.14 -7.73
N TYR A 103 5.80 -7.91 -7.26
CA TYR A 103 4.52 -7.24 -7.07
C TYR A 103 4.58 -5.76 -7.41
N LEU A 104 3.42 -5.20 -7.70
CA LEU A 104 3.22 -3.78 -7.93
C LEU A 104 2.76 -3.11 -6.64
N ARG A 105 3.17 -1.84 -6.44
CA ARG A 105 2.62 -0.99 -5.38
C ARG A 105 2.58 0.47 -5.84
N PRO A 106 1.72 1.33 -5.26
CA PRO A 106 1.82 2.76 -5.46
C PRO A 106 3.17 3.29 -4.92
N ALA A 107 3.79 4.22 -5.64
CA ALA A 107 5.10 4.77 -5.26
C ALA A 107 5.04 5.62 -3.98
N ASP A 108 3.89 6.21 -3.69
CA ASP A 108 3.61 7.11 -2.56
C ASP A 108 2.52 6.59 -1.60
N ALA A 109 2.38 5.26 -1.50
CA ALA A 109 1.42 4.63 -0.58
C ALA A 109 1.83 4.84 0.89
N LEU A 110 1.65 6.07 1.39
CA LEU A 110 2.01 6.44 2.77
C LEU A 110 1.06 5.82 3.82
N ASP A 111 -0.07 5.33 3.38
CA ASP A 111 -1.13 4.74 4.18
C ASP A 111 -1.21 3.21 4.08
N LEU A 112 -0.24 2.57 3.39
CA LEU A 112 -0.14 1.12 3.29
C LEU A 112 1.21 0.60 3.80
N GLU A 113 1.14 -0.50 4.52
CA GLU A 113 2.29 -1.31 4.90
C GLU A 113 2.31 -2.60 4.08
N PHE A 114 3.40 -2.81 3.34
CA PHE A 114 3.65 -4.04 2.57
C PHE A 114 4.65 -4.90 3.32
N SER A 115 4.25 -6.09 3.71
CA SER A 115 5.11 -7.07 4.41
C SER A 115 5.20 -8.36 3.63
N ILE A 116 6.44 -8.82 3.40
CA ILE A 116 6.70 -10.13 2.80
C ILE A 116 7.08 -11.10 3.91
N GLU A 117 6.39 -12.22 3.93
CA GLU A 117 6.64 -13.29 4.87
C GLU A 117 7.02 -14.58 4.13
N VAL A 118 7.90 -15.35 4.73
CA VAL A 118 8.43 -16.61 4.19
C VAL A 118 8.26 -17.73 5.19
N THR A 119 8.06 -18.95 4.69
CA THR A 119 7.96 -20.15 5.53
C THR A 119 8.39 -21.40 4.76
N ASP A 120 8.71 -22.47 5.47
CA ASP A 120 8.94 -23.81 4.93
C ASP A 120 7.88 -24.83 5.37
N ASP A 121 7.06 -24.49 6.36
CA ASP A 121 6.08 -25.39 6.99
C ASP A 121 4.63 -24.89 6.93
N LEU A 122 4.39 -23.69 6.36
CA LEU A 122 3.10 -22.98 6.33
C LEU A 122 2.53 -22.65 7.73
N GLY A 123 3.24 -22.94 8.78
CA GLY A 123 2.84 -22.69 10.17
C GLY A 123 3.52 -21.47 10.75
N ASN A 124 4.85 -21.39 10.61
CA ASN A 124 5.64 -20.29 11.15
C ASN A 124 6.06 -19.35 10.02
N TRP A 125 5.48 -18.16 9.99
CA TRP A 125 5.80 -17.14 9.00
C TRP A 125 6.83 -16.16 9.57
N LEU A 126 7.90 -15.92 8.82
CA LEU A 126 9.03 -15.08 9.18
C LEU A 126 9.11 -13.88 8.24
N ALA A 127 9.26 -12.70 8.81
CA ALA A 127 9.34 -11.44 8.06
C ALA A 127 10.62 -10.68 8.40
N GLY A 128 10.87 -9.60 7.66
CA GLY A 128 11.95 -8.66 7.89
C GLY A 128 13.25 -9.04 7.21
N ASP A 129 14.23 -8.13 7.37
CA ASP A 129 15.49 -8.16 6.63
C ASP A 129 16.37 -9.38 6.91
N ASP A 130 16.13 -10.11 7.98
CA ASP A 130 16.86 -11.35 8.27
C ASP A 130 16.42 -12.51 7.35
N HIS A 131 15.22 -12.45 6.80
CA HIS A 131 14.58 -13.53 6.05
C HIS A 131 14.34 -13.18 4.59
N VAL A 132 14.05 -11.93 4.29
CA VAL A 132 13.69 -11.43 2.96
C VAL A 132 14.67 -10.37 2.51
N GLU A 133 14.98 -10.35 1.23
CA GLU A 133 15.82 -9.33 0.60
C GLU A 133 15.04 -8.64 -0.52
N VAL A 134 15.06 -7.32 -0.53
CA VAL A 134 14.60 -6.53 -1.68
C VAL A 134 15.70 -6.55 -2.74
N VAL A 135 15.42 -7.21 -3.86
CA VAL A 135 16.37 -7.35 -4.97
C VAL A 135 16.37 -6.11 -5.86
N SER A 136 15.18 -5.56 -6.12
CA SER A 136 15.03 -4.34 -6.91
C SER A 136 13.70 -3.64 -6.60
N VAL A 137 13.71 -2.32 -6.76
CA VAL A 137 12.55 -1.46 -6.85
C VAL A 137 12.70 -0.67 -8.14
N LEU A 138 11.73 -0.79 -9.04
CA LEU A 138 11.71 -0.11 -10.32
C LEU A 138 10.52 0.84 -10.37
N ASP A 139 10.79 2.13 -10.54
CA ASP A 139 9.77 3.13 -10.82
C ASP A 139 9.20 2.90 -12.24
N ASN A 140 7.90 2.75 -12.36
CA ASN A 140 7.21 2.52 -13.63
C ASN A 140 6.85 3.84 -14.35
N GLU A 141 7.18 5.01 -13.78
CA GLU A 141 6.89 6.35 -14.33
C GLU A 141 5.38 6.64 -14.48
N ASP A 142 4.52 5.84 -13.86
CA ASP A 142 3.06 5.97 -13.86
C ASP A 142 2.46 6.15 -12.44
N GLY A 143 3.32 6.42 -11.45
CA GLY A 143 2.95 6.53 -10.04
C GLY A 143 2.96 5.19 -9.30
N THR A 144 3.45 4.13 -9.95
CA THR A 144 3.63 2.81 -9.33
C THR A 144 5.08 2.36 -9.35
N GLU A 145 5.41 1.39 -8.50
CA GLU A 145 6.70 0.72 -8.46
C GLU A 145 6.52 -0.78 -8.62
N THR A 146 7.43 -1.41 -9.37
CA THR A 146 7.58 -2.86 -9.41
C THR A 146 8.65 -3.28 -8.42
N VAL A 147 8.26 -4.05 -7.42
CA VAL A 147 9.16 -4.55 -6.36
C VAL A 147 9.45 -6.02 -6.60
N THR A 148 10.74 -6.39 -6.58
CA THR A 148 11.20 -7.77 -6.62
C THR A 148 11.85 -8.12 -5.29
N VAL A 149 11.36 -9.15 -4.64
CA VAL A 149 11.90 -9.67 -3.38
C VAL A 149 12.33 -11.12 -3.51
N ARG A 150 13.24 -11.52 -2.63
CA ARG A 150 13.79 -12.87 -2.58
C ARG A 150 13.84 -13.38 -1.14
N ASP A 151 13.44 -14.64 -0.93
CA ASP A 151 13.77 -15.37 0.30
C ASP A 151 15.28 -15.53 0.42
N LYS A 152 15.86 -15.24 1.57
CA LYS A 152 17.30 -15.43 1.82
C LYS A 152 17.69 -16.89 1.97
N THR A 153 16.72 -17.78 2.23
CA THR A 153 16.96 -19.24 2.27
C THR A 153 16.83 -19.80 0.85
N SER A 154 17.83 -20.59 0.44
CA SER A 154 17.82 -21.18 -0.91
C SER A 154 16.85 -22.36 -1.02
N LEU A 155 16.33 -22.61 -2.23
CA LEU A 155 15.47 -23.76 -2.54
C LEU A 155 16.19 -25.10 -2.38
N ALA A 156 17.52 -25.13 -2.31
CA ALA A 156 18.29 -26.34 -2.00
C ALA A 156 18.02 -26.85 -0.58
N SER A 157 17.52 -26.01 0.33
CA SER A 157 17.16 -26.35 1.70
C SER A 157 15.76 -26.98 1.84
N GLY A 158 14.95 -26.99 0.80
CA GLY A 158 13.58 -27.50 0.77
C GLY A 158 12.59 -26.57 0.12
N GLY A 159 11.31 -26.92 0.18
CA GLY A 159 10.22 -26.08 -0.31
C GLY A 159 10.12 -24.79 0.48
N ARG A 160 9.85 -23.70 -0.23
CA ARG A 160 9.68 -22.36 0.38
C ARG A 160 8.39 -21.73 -0.13
N PHE A 161 7.69 -21.05 0.75
CA PHE A 161 6.45 -20.34 0.46
C PHE A 161 6.64 -18.87 0.83
N LEU A 162 6.08 -18.00 0.01
CA LEU A 162 6.06 -16.56 0.24
C LEU A 162 4.63 -16.07 0.20
N ARG A 163 4.33 -15.10 1.04
CA ARG A 163 3.09 -14.32 0.92
C ARG A 163 3.38 -12.83 1.06
N LEU A 164 2.57 -12.04 0.38
CA LEU A 164 2.49 -10.60 0.57
C LEU A 164 1.30 -10.31 1.49
N SER A 165 1.55 -9.56 2.54
CA SER A 165 0.53 -8.96 3.40
C SER A 165 0.49 -7.46 3.15
N VAL A 166 -0.69 -6.91 2.96
CA VAL A 166 -0.92 -5.48 2.83
C VAL A 166 -1.88 -5.05 3.92
N ASN A 167 -1.45 -4.10 4.74
CA ASN A 167 -2.26 -3.56 5.81
C ASN A 167 -2.39 -2.05 5.65
N ARG A 168 -3.56 -1.52 5.97
CA ARG A 168 -3.74 -0.08 6.06
C ARG A 168 -3.12 0.44 7.35
N ILE A 169 -2.35 1.53 7.25
CA ILE A 169 -1.86 2.29 8.39
C ILE A 169 -2.97 3.28 8.76
N THR A 170 -3.59 3.08 9.91
CA THR A 170 -4.53 4.04 10.50
C THR A 170 -3.83 4.73 11.65
N GLU A 171 -3.84 6.07 11.66
CA GLU A 171 -3.38 6.85 12.81
C GLU A 171 -4.24 6.63 14.07
#